data_3d27b3fbfed630f8f84950e4758cb348
#
_entry.id   3d27b3fbfed630f8f84950e4758cb348
#
_cell.length_a   1.000
_cell.length_b   1.000
_cell.length_c   1.000
_cell.angle_alpha   90.00
_cell.angle_beta   90.00
_cell.angle_gamma   90.00
#
_symmetry.space_group_name_H-M   'P 1'
#
loop_
_entity.id
_entity.type
_entity.pdbx_description
1 polymer ?
#
loop_
_entity_poly.entity_id
_entity_poly.type
_entity_poly.pdbx_seq_one_letter_code
_entity_poly.pdbx_strand_id
1 'polypeptide(L)'
;PNVPYFMLGHSMGSSLLRQYIQMYGKGLSGAIIMGAVADHKKATLVFGKRLCRLMAAVRGWHYRSHFVDHLVVGNFNRKFKPARTRADWVTSDREHLDAYVSDPLCSFVFTVNAYYSMFSGMISMQRKEGVYMIPKNLPILFAAGSEDPVGNFGKGVRKIYEKYRAAGIRDVSLQLYTGDRHEILNESDREQVYDDLFEWLAGHMENKVL
;
A
#
# COMPACT_ATOMS: atom_id res chain seq x y z
N PRO A 1 -13.20 12.34 -26.18
CA PRO A 1 -13.84 12.75 -24.94
C PRO A 1 -12.83 12.71 -23.81
N ASN A 2 -12.69 13.81 -23.07
CA ASN A 2 -11.84 13.85 -21.87
C ASN A 2 -12.53 13.11 -20.72
N VAL A 3 -12.45 11.79 -20.75
CA VAL A 3 -12.98 10.97 -19.65
C VAL A 3 -11.98 11.05 -18.49
N PRO A 4 -12.43 11.42 -17.27
CA PRO A 4 -11.56 11.43 -16.09
C PRO A 4 -10.99 10.01 -15.82
N TYR A 5 -9.68 9.94 -15.59
CA TYR A 5 -8.99 8.67 -15.34
C TYR A 5 -8.34 8.68 -13.96
N PHE A 6 -8.84 7.84 -13.07
CA PHE A 6 -8.33 7.67 -11.71
C PHE A 6 -7.64 6.31 -11.57
N MET A 7 -6.67 6.26 -10.68
CA MET A 7 -6.03 4.99 -10.29
C MET A 7 -6.12 4.78 -8.79
N LEU A 8 -6.53 3.57 -8.40
CA LEU A 8 -6.47 3.10 -7.01
C LEU A 8 -5.44 1.98 -6.90
N GLY A 9 -4.57 2.06 -5.89
CA GLY A 9 -3.61 1.01 -5.56
C GLY A 9 -3.69 0.65 -4.09
N HIS A 10 -3.97 -0.64 -3.80
CA HIS A 10 -4.04 -1.16 -2.44
C HIS A 10 -2.80 -1.98 -2.08
N SER A 11 -2.30 -1.85 -0.86
CA SER A 11 -1.20 -2.65 -0.31
C SER A 11 0.06 -2.58 -1.19
N MET A 12 0.54 -3.70 -1.73
CA MET A 12 1.62 -3.73 -2.72
C MET A 12 1.27 -2.87 -3.95
N GLY A 13 0.00 -2.85 -4.38
CA GLY A 13 -0.48 -1.97 -5.45
C GLY A 13 -0.34 -0.48 -5.10
N SER A 14 -0.43 -0.10 -3.82
CA SER A 14 -0.15 1.27 -3.37
C SER A 14 1.31 1.67 -3.63
N SER A 15 2.23 0.74 -3.44
CA SER A 15 3.66 0.95 -3.75
C SER A 15 3.90 1.09 -5.25
N LEU A 16 3.22 0.28 -6.07
CA LEU A 16 3.28 0.37 -7.53
C LEU A 16 2.69 1.69 -8.03
N LEU A 17 1.53 2.10 -7.50
CA LEU A 17 0.91 3.38 -7.84
C LEU A 17 1.80 4.56 -7.45
N ARG A 18 2.43 4.51 -6.29
CA ARG A 18 3.39 5.54 -5.86
C ARG A 18 4.59 5.66 -6.81
N GLN A 19 5.06 4.57 -7.38
CA GLN A 19 6.09 4.60 -8.44
C GLN A 19 5.52 5.13 -9.76
N TYR A 20 4.34 4.65 -10.14
CA TYR A 20 3.71 5.03 -11.39
C TYR A 20 3.49 6.54 -11.49
N ILE A 21 2.93 7.18 -10.46
CA ILE A 21 2.67 8.63 -10.47
C ILE A 21 3.94 9.48 -10.47
N GLN A 22 5.09 8.93 -10.04
CA GLN A 22 6.39 9.60 -10.16
C GLN A 22 6.88 9.64 -11.60
N MET A 23 6.53 8.65 -12.41
CA MET A 23 6.98 8.51 -13.80
C MET A 23 5.93 8.95 -14.80
N TYR A 24 4.67 8.64 -14.56
CA TYR A 24 3.56 8.72 -15.51
C TYR A 24 2.31 9.42 -14.92
N GLY A 25 2.45 10.21 -13.88
CA GLY A 25 1.32 10.87 -13.21
C GLY A 25 0.62 11.95 -14.06
N LYS A 26 1.20 12.38 -15.18
CA LYS A 26 0.56 13.31 -16.10
C LYS A 26 -0.63 12.63 -16.78
N GLY A 27 -1.78 13.33 -16.82
CA GLY A 27 -3.00 12.81 -17.44
C GLY A 27 -3.93 12.03 -16.51
N LEU A 28 -3.48 11.67 -15.30
CA LEU A 28 -4.38 11.17 -14.27
C LEU A 28 -5.26 12.30 -13.72
N SER A 29 -6.51 11.96 -13.42
CA SER A 29 -7.47 12.85 -12.75
C SER A 29 -7.29 12.80 -11.23
N GLY A 30 -6.79 11.68 -10.70
CA GLY A 30 -6.46 11.51 -9.30
C GLY A 30 -5.87 10.14 -9.01
N ALA A 31 -5.30 9.98 -7.81
CA ALA A 31 -4.69 8.73 -7.34
C ALA A 31 -5.13 8.43 -5.90
N ILE A 32 -5.66 7.22 -5.66
CA ILE A 32 -6.02 6.74 -4.33
C ILE A 32 -4.98 5.70 -3.89
N ILE A 33 -4.24 6.03 -2.85
CA ILE A 33 -3.18 5.20 -2.27
C ILE A 33 -3.73 4.58 -0.99
N MET A 34 -4.24 3.34 -1.11
CA MET A 34 -4.95 2.65 -0.04
C MET A 34 -4.04 1.62 0.65
N GLY A 35 -4.13 1.50 1.98
CA GLY A 35 -3.31 0.58 2.77
C GLY A 35 -1.81 0.79 2.48
N ALA A 36 -1.37 2.04 2.47
CA ALA A 36 -0.04 2.42 2.02
C ALA A 36 1.07 1.78 2.84
N VAL A 37 1.98 1.09 2.15
CA VAL A 37 3.18 0.53 2.78
C VAL A 37 4.06 1.67 3.31
N ALA A 38 4.36 1.63 4.61
CA ALA A 38 5.23 2.61 5.25
C ALA A 38 6.63 2.65 4.62
N ASP A 39 7.27 3.83 4.62
CA ASP A 39 8.66 3.94 4.19
C ASP A 39 9.58 3.22 5.19
N HIS A 40 10.52 2.44 4.67
CA HIS A 40 11.50 1.67 5.45
C HIS A 40 12.91 2.23 5.31
N LYS A 41 13.77 1.95 6.28
CA LYS A 41 15.17 2.29 6.17
C LYS A 41 15.81 1.61 4.93
N LYS A 42 16.51 2.39 4.11
CA LYS A 42 17.16 1.88 2.88
C LYS A 42 18.06 0.67 3.16
N ALA A 43 18.79 0.68 4.28
CA ALA A 43 19.65 -0.44 4.67
C ALA A 43 18.87 -1.76 4.85
N THR A 44 17.69 -1.71 5.47
CA THR A 44 16.82 -2.89 5.64
C THR A 44 16.36 -3.45 4.30
N LEU A 45 15.92 -2.58 3.39
CA LEU A 45 15.48 -2.98 2.05
C LEU A 45 16.64 -3.57 1.21
N VAL A 46 17.81 -2.96 1.30
CA VAL A 46 19.03 -3.45 0.62
C VAL A 46 19.44 -4.81 1.19
N PHE A 47 19.36 -5.01 2.49
CA PHE A 47 19.62 -6.31 3.13
C PHE A 47 18.65 -7.37 2.62
N GLY A 48 17.33 -7.12 2.66
CA GLY A 48 16.31 -8.03 2.15
C GLY A 48 16.54 -8.40 0.68
N LYS A 49 16.86 -7.40 -0.16
CA LYS A 49 17.19 -7.61 -1.57
C LYS A 49 18.43 -8.50 -1.76
N ARG A 50 19.51 -8.27 -0.99
CA ARG A 50 20.73 -9.10 -1.06
C ARG A 50 20.47 -10.52 -0.59
N LEU A 51 19.70 -10.69 0.48
CA LEU A 51 19.27 -12.00 0.98
C LEU A 51 18.53 -12.79 -0.10
N CYS A 52 17.52 -12.18 -0.75
CA CYS A 52 16.80 -12.82 -1.84
C CYS A 52 17.72 -13.22 -2.99
N ARG A 53 18.69 -12.37 -3.37
CA ARG A 53 19.66 -12.68 -4.42
C ARG A 53 20.56 -13.88 -4.04
N LEU A 54 21.01 -13.94 -2.79
CA LEU A 54 21.82 -15.06 -2.28
C LEU A 54 21.01 -16.35 -2.30
N MET A 55 19.76 -16.32 -1.82
CA MET A 55 18.88 -17.49 -1.85
C MET A 55 18.58 -17.95 -3.28
N ALA A 56 18.40 -17.01 -4.20
CA ALA A 56 18.19 -17.33 -5.61
C ALA A 56 19.40 -17.98 -6.26
N ALA A 57 20.62 -17.61 -5.87
CA ALA A 57 21.84 -18.25 -6.37
C ALA A 57 21.97 -19.74 -5.96
N VAL A 58 21.37 -20.11 -4.81
CA VAL A 58 21.42 -21.49 -4.27
C VAL A 58 20.19 -22.32 -4.66
N ARG A 59 18.98 -21.70 -4.61
CA ARG A 59 17.69 -22.39 -4.74
C ARG A 59 16.91 -21.98 -6.00
N GLY A 60 17.42 -21.03 -6.77
CA GLY A 60 16.75 -20.47 -7.94
C GLY A 60 15.73 -19.37 -7.58
N TRP A 61 15.38 -18.53 -8.58
CA TRP A 61 14.48 -17.38 -8.40
C TRP A 61 13.03 -17.73 -8.07
N HIS A 62 12.58 -18.92 -8.43
CA HIS A 62 11.21 -19.40 -8.17
C HIS A 62 11.03 -20.01 -6.77
N TYR A 63 12.12 -20.12 -6.00
CA TYR A 63 12.04 -20.65 -4.64
C TYR A 63 11.13 -19.78 -3.76
N ARG A 64 10.18 -20.41 -3.05
CA ARG A 64 9.27 -19.79 -2.09
C ARG A 64 9.85 -19.91 -0.69
N SER A 65 10.35 -18.80 -0.14
CA SER A 65 11.04 -18.80 1.14
C SER A 65 10.12 -18.38 2.28
N HIS A 66 9.68 -19.32 3.11
CA HIS A 66 8.96 -19.02 4.35
C HIS A 66 9.76 -18.14 5.31
N PHE A 67 11.09 -18.20 5.25
CA PHE A 67 11.95 -17.35 6.07
C PHE A 67 11.83 -15.87 5.65
N VAL A 68 11.92 -15.58 4.35
CA VAL A 68 11.75 -14.20 3.85
C VAL A 68 10.32 -13.72 4.07
N ASP A 69 9.33 -14.58 3.85
CA ASP A 69 7.93 -14.30 4.14
C ASP A 69 7.74 -13.88 5.60
N HIS A 70 8.28 -14.67 6.54
CA HIS A 70 8.20 -14.35 7.96
C HIS A 70 8.88 -13.03 8.33
N LEU A 71 10.00 -12.69 7.69
CA LEU A 71 10.67 -11.39 7.90
C LEU A 71 9.81 -10.22 7.43
N VAL A 72 9.00 -10.40 6.38
CA VAL A 72 8.17 -9.33 5.79
C VAL A 72 6.85 -9.21 6.52
N VAL A 73 6.09 -10.31 6.65
CA VAL A 73 4.72 -10.26 7.15
C VAL A 73 4.53 -10.89 8.55
N GLY A 74 5.51 -11.64 9.04
CA GLY A 74 5.37 -12.44 10.26
C GLY A 74 5.10 -11.64 11.55
N ASN A 75 5.42 -10.35 11.55
CA ASN A 75 5.19 -9.46 12.69
C ASN A 75 3.86 -8.69 12.62
N PHE A 76 3.11 -8.78 11.52
CA PHE A 76 1.89 -7.97 11.36
C PHE A 76 0.81 -8.34 12.38
N ASN A 77 0.69 -9.62 12.73
CA ASN A 77 -0.25 -10.08 13.76
C ASN A 77 0.17 -9.79 15.21
N ARG A 78 1.34 -9.17 15.45
CA ARG A 78 1.88 -9.04 16.80
C ARG A 78 0.96 -8.29 17.78
N LYS A 79 0.19 -7.32 17.29
CA LYS A 79 -0.76 -6.55 18.10
C LYS A 79 -2.14 -7.21 18.25
N PHE A 80 -2.47 -8.20 17.41
CA PHE A 80 -3.79 -8.85 17.40
C PHE A 80 -3.78 -10.17 18.17
N LYS A 81 -3.30 -10.16 19.41
CA LYS A 81 -3.24 -11.35 20.27
C LYS A 81 -4.41 -11.36 21.26
N PRO A 82 -5.03 -12.55 21.53
CA PRO A 82 -4.71 -13.84 20.92
C PRO A 82 -5.16 -13.89 19.45
N ALA A 83 -4.23 -14.25 18.55
CA ALA A 83 -4.53 -14.35 17.14
C ALA A 83 -5.33 -15.63 16.84
N ARG A 84 -6.39 -15.52 16.06
CA ARG A 84 -7.19 -16.67 15.59
C ARG A 84 -6.56 -17.32 14.37
N THR A 85 -5.97 -16.49 13.51
CA THR A 85 -5.31 -16.89 12.27
C THR A 85 -3.95 -16.19 12.15
N ARG A 86 -3.19 -16.50 11.11
CA ARG A 86 -1.97 -15.74 10.77
C ARG A 86 -2.25 -14.44 10.01
N ALA A 87 -3.52 -14.16 9.67
CA ALA A 87 -3.94 -13.05 8.83
C ALA A 87 -4.88 -12.06 9.55
N ASP A 88 -4.99 -12.13 10.88
CA ASP A 88 -5.89 -11.25 11.64
C ASP A 88 -5.59 -9.75 11.42
N TRP A 89 -4.40 -9.42 10.97
CA TRP A 89 -4.00 -8.07 10.62
C TRP A 89 -4.68 -7.53 9.34
N VAL A 90 -5.32 -8.41 8.56
CA VAL A 90 -5.94 -8.06 7.26
C VAL A 90 -7.25 -7.30 7.46
N THR A 91 -8.14 -7.85 8.28
CA THR A 91 -9.43 -7.23 8.61
C THR A 91 -9.92 -7.66 9.98
N SER A 92 -10.75 -6.85 10.62
CA SER A 92 -11.43 -7.17 11.87
C SER A 92 -12.74 -7.95 11.63
N ASP A 93 -13.30 -7.87 10.44
CA ASP A 93 -14.48 -8.61 10.02
C ASP A 93 -14.16 -10.10 9.90
N ARG A 94 -14.88 -10.92 10.69
CA ARG A 94 -14.59 -12.35 10.80
C ARG A 94 -14.95 -13.12 9.54
N GLU A 95 -16.04 -12.77 8.90
CA GLU A 95 -16.51 -13.44 7.69
C GLU A 95 -15.54 -13.22 6.53
N HIS A 96 -15.14 -11.97 6.31
CA HIS A 96 -14.12 -11.63 5.32
C HIS A 96 -12.76 -12.24 5.63
N LEU A 97 -12.37 -12.28 6.91
CA LEU A 97 -11.12 -12.94 7.30
C LEU A 97 -11.15 -14.44 7.01
N ASP A 98 -12.26 -15.12 7.28
CA ASP A 98 -12.41 -16.55 6.99
C ASP A 98 -12.41 -16.82 5.48
N ALA A 99 -13.06 -15.98 4.69
CA ALA A 99 -12.99 -16.03 3.23
C ALA A 99 -11.55 -15.83 2.73
N TYR A 100 -10.84 -14.81 3.22
CA TYR A 100 -9.44 -14.55 2.87
C TYR A 100 -8.52 -15.73 3.19
N VAL A 101 -8.67 -16.35 4.36
CA VAL A 101 -7.81 -17.46 4.80
C VAL A 101 -8.10 -18.75 4.03
N SER A 102 -9.35 -18.96 3.61
CA SER A 102 -9.77 -20.15 2.85
C SER A 102 -9.48 -20.04 1.35
N ASP A 103 -9.27 -18.83 0.82
CA ASP A 103 -8.99 -18.62 -0.60
C ASP A 103 -7.55 -19.04 -0.94
N PRO A 104 -7.35 -20.03 -1.86
CA PRO A 104 -6.01 -20.46 -2.27
C PRO A 104 -5.22 -19.39 -3.04
N LEU A 105 -5.88 -18.35 -3.55
CA LEU A 105 -5.26 -17.19 -4.21
C LEU A 105 -4.79 -16.13 -3.21
N CYS A 106 -5.20 -16.25 -1.94
CA CYS A 106 -4.75 -15.39 -0.85
C CYS A 106 -3.73 -16.12 0.03
N SER A 107 -2.99 -15.36 0.83
CA SER A 107 -2.06 -15.91 1.85
C SER A 107 -0.95 -16.84 1.32
N PHE A 108 -0.67 -16.88 0.03
CA PHE A 108 0.44 -17.68 -0.50
C PHE A 108 1.80 -17.01 -0.30
N VAL A 109 2.84 -17.83 -0.15
CA VAL A 109 4.22 -17.36 0.00
C VAL A 109 4.78 -16.93 -1.36
N PHE A 110 5.28 -15.70 -1.45
CA PHE A 110 5.92 -15.20 -2.65
C PHE A 110 7.25 -15.90 -2.96
N THR A 111 7.63 -15.90 -4.23
CA THR A 111 8.97 -16.34 -4.64
C THR A 111 10.03 -15.33 -4.17
N VAL A 112 11.28 -15.77 -4.05
CA VAL A 112 12.38 -14.85 -3.75
C VAL A 112 12.57 -13.79 -4.83
N ASN A 113 12.17 -14.08 -6.09
CA ASN A 113 12.14 -13.08 -7.16
C ASN A 113 11.11 -11.97 -6.89
N ALA A 114 9.91 -12.35 -6.44
CA ALA A 114 8.87 -11.37 -6.12
C ALA A 114 9.30 -10.47 -4.94
N TYR A 115 9.87 -11.04 -3.88
CA TYR A 115 10.43 -10.25 -2.77
C TYR A 115 11.61 -9.37 -3.21
N TYR A 116 12.51 -9.88 -4.04
CA TYR A 116 13.60 -9.09 -4.59
C TYR A 116 13.11 -7.87 -5.37
N SER A 117 12.10 -8.08 -6.21
CA SER A 117 11.47 -7.03 -7.02
C SER A 117 10.71 -6.02 -6.13
N MET A 118 9.98 -6.51 -5.13
CA MET A 118 9.29 -5.67 -4.14
C MET A 118 10.28 -4.77 -3.40
N PHE A 119 11.37 -5.31 -2.83
CA PHE A 119 12.40 -4.48 -2.15
C PHE A 119 13.05 -3.49 -3.10
N SER A 120 13.28 -3.88 -4.37
CA SER A 120 13.84 -2.97 -5.38
C SER A 120 12.89 -1.82 -5.69
N GLY A 121 11.60 -2.12 -5.86
CA GLY A 121 10.55 -1.14 -6.06
C GLY A 121 10.40 -0.18 -4.88
N MET A 122 10.40 -0.70 -3.64
CA MET A 122 10.34 0.12 -2.43
C MET A 122 11.54 1.08 -2.31
N ILE A 123 12.76 0.61 -2.63
CA ILE A 123 13.95 1.48 -2.66
C ILE A 123 13.77 2.62 -3.67
N SER A 124 13.21 2.34 -4.85
CA SER A 124 12.98 3.35 -5.88
C SER A 124 11.87 4.33 -5.48
N MET A 125 10.72 3.78 -5.06
CA MET A 125 9.52 4.53 -4.72
C MET A 125 9.76 5.61 -3.65
N GLN A 126 10.55 5.31 -2.63
CA GLN A 126 10.74 6.22 -1.50
C GLN A 126 11.89 7.23 -1.69
N ARG A 127 12.51 7.29 -2.88
CA ARG A 127 13.51 8.32 -3.20
C ARG A 127 12.85 9.71 -3.17
N LYS A 128 13.56 10.66 -2.60
CA LYS A 128 13.09 12.04 -2.50
C LYS A 128 12.87 12.65 -3.89
N GLU A 129 13.81 12.44 -4.80
CA GLU A 129 13.78 12.94 -6.18
C GLU A 129 12.52 12.48 -6.91
N GLY A 130 12.12 11.21 -6.78
CA GLY A 130 10.92 10.66 -7.39
C GLY A 130 9.64 11.35 -6.91
N VAL A 131 9.53 11.61 -5.60
CA VAL A 131 8.35 12.31 -5.05
C VAL A 131 8.24 13.73 -5.60
N TYR A 132 9.36 14.41 -5.84
CA TYR A 132 9.37 15.75 -6.45
C TYR A 132 8.97 15.74 -7.93
N MET A 133 9.04 14.60 -8.61
CA MET A 133 8.59 14.45 -10.01
C MET A 133 7.08 14.30 -10.16
N ILE A 134 6.36 14.01 -9.09
CA ILE A 134 4.88 13.90 -9.12
C ILE A 134 4.29 15.24 -9.56
N PRO A 135 3.32 15.24 -10.51
CA PRO A 135 2.64 16.46 -10.93
C PRO A 135 2.00 17.18 -9.72
N LYS A 136 2.26 18.47 -9.60
CA LYS A 136 1.84 19.26 -8.40
C LYS A 136 0.34 19.48 -8.30
N ASN A 137 -0.36 19.31 -9.41
CA ASN A 137 -1.82 19.43 -9.51
C ASN A 137 -2.54 18.07 -9.53
N LEU A 138 -1.82 16.95 -9.36
CA LEU A 138 -2.45 15.63 -9.24
C LEU A 138 -3.10 15.49 -7.86
N PRO A 139 -4.43 15.34 -7.77
CA PRO A 139 -5.11 15.02 -6.51
C PRO A 139 -4.69 13.64 -6.00
N ILE A 140 -4.36 13.54 -4.72
CA ILE A 140 -3.93 12.28 -4.09
C ILE A 140 -4.66 12.09 -2.77
N LEU A 141 -5.36 10.95 -2.64
CA LEU A 141 -5.95 10.50 -1.39
C LEU A 141 -5.12 9.35 -0.82
N PHE A 142 -4.69 9.49 0.43
CA PHE A 142 -4.23 8.38 1.25
C PHE A 142 -5.39 7.88 2.12
N ALA A 143 -5.76 6.60 1.98
CA ALA A 143 -6.81 5.96 2.76
C ALA A 143 -6.24 4.71 3.46
N ALA A 144 -6.39 4.58 4.77
CA ALA A 144 -5.86 3.44 5.51
C ALA A 144 -6.56 3.24 6.86
N GLY A 145 -6.54 2.01 7.36
CA GLY A 145 -6.98 1.73 8.71
C GLY A 145 -5.98 2.23 9.76
N SER A 146 -6.49 2.71 10.89
CA SER A 146 -5.64 3.18 12.01
C SER A 146 -4.90 2.03 12.70
N GLU A 147 -5.41 0.80 12.57
CA GLU A 147 -4.80 -0.41 13.12
C GLU A 147 -4.03 -1.23 12.05
N ASP A 148 -3.85 -0.69 10.84
CA ASP A 148 -3.07 -1.34 9.78
C ASP A 148 -1.56 -1.38 10.11
N PRO A 149 -0.96 -2.57 10.35
CA PRO A 149 0.47 -2.70 10.64
C PRO A 149 1.37 -2.40 9.43
N VAL A 150 0.86 -2.55 8.20
CA VAL A 150 1.58 -2.26 6.94
C VAL A 150 1.89 -0.76 6.84
N GLY A 151 0.92 0.08 7.23
CA GLY A 151 1.03 1.52 7.35
C GLY A 151 1.66 1.98 8.68
N ASN A 152 2.23 1.05 9.48
CA ASN A 152 2.73 1.32 10.82
C ASN A 152 1.67 2.02 11.71
N PHE A 153 0.46 1.45 11.70
CA PHE A 153 -0.66 1.93 12.51
C PHE A 153 -0.97 3.42 12.25
N GLY A 154 -1.13 3.77 10.98
CA GLY A 154 -1.39 5.13 10.51
C GLY A 154 -0.19 6.08 10.56
N LYS A 155 0.81 5.84 11.43
CA LYS A 155 1.98 6.72 11.60
C LYS A 155 2.86 6.80 10.34
N GLY A 156 3.03 5.65 9.66
CA GLY A 156 3.80 5.57 8.42
C GLY A 156 3.08 6.29 7.28
N VAL A 157 1.78 6.08 7.17
CA VAL A 157 0.95 6.74 6.15
C VAL A 157 0.97 8.26 6.32
N ARG A 158 0.82 8.76 7.56
CA ARG A 158 0.91 10.19 7.87
C ARG A 158 2.26 10.80 7.45
N LYS A 159 3.36 10.10 7.71
CA LYS A 159 4.70 10.57 7.27
C LYS A 159 4.82 10.66 5.75
N ILE A 160 4.21 9.73 5.01
CA ILE A 160 4.22 9.77 3.54
C ILE A 160 3.34 10.93 3.05
N TYR A 161 2.16 11.11 3.62
CA TYR A 161 1.29 12.24 3.36
C TYR A 161 2.03 13.59 3.55
N GLU A 162 2.69 13.78 4.69
CA GLU A 162 3.47 14.99 4.99
C GLU A 162 4.62 15.19 3.98
N LYS A 163 5.30 14.09 3.60
CA LYS A 163 6.37 14.11 2.58
C LYS A 163 5.84 14.59 1.22
N TYR A 164 4.62 14.19 0.84
CA TYR A 164 4.01 14.58 -0.43
C TYR A 164 3.59 16.06 -0.41
N ARG A 165 3.00 16.51 0.70
CA ARG A 165 2.71 17.93 0.91
C ARG A 165 3.98 18.80 0.87
N ALA A 166 5.02 18.36 1.56
CA ALA A 166 6.32 19.05 1.57
C ALA A 166 7.00 19.08 0.18
N ALA A 167 6.67 18.13 -0.70
CA ALA A 167 7.12 18.14 -2.09
C ALA A 167 6.33 19.13 -2.98
N GLY A 168 5.33 19.82 -2.45
CA GLY A 168 4.56 20.85 -3.14
C GLY A 168 3.37 20.31 -3.94
N ILE A 169 2.92 19.07 -3.70
CA ILE A 169 1.67 18.57 -4.26
C ILE A 169 0.53 19.31 -3.57
N ARG A 170 -0.35 19.95 -4.35
CA ARG A 170 -1.31 20.95 -3.84
C ARG A 170 -2.51 20.31 -3.18
N ASP A 171 -2.98 19.22 -3.75
CA ASP A 171 -4.17 18.50 -3.33
C ASP A 171 -3.78 17.10 -2.83
N VAL A 172 -3.52 17.02 -1.53
CA VAL A 172 -3.21 15.76 -0.86
C VAL A 172 -4.07 15.67 0.39
N SER A 173 -4.86 14.62 0.49
CA SER A 173 -5.72 14.32 1.63
C SER A 173 -5.33 13.00 2.29
N LEU A 174 -5.67 12.85 3.56
CA LEU A 174 -5.41 11.67 4.37
C LEU A 174 -6.66 11.32 5.17
N GLN A 175 -7.23 10.16 4.88
CA GLN A 175 -8.33 9.55 5.63
C GLN A 175 -7.80 8.34 6.40
N LEU A 176 -7.96 8.36 7.72
CA LEU A 176 -7.64 7.23 8.60
C LEU A 176 -8.91 6.74 9.27
N TYR A 177 -9.31 5.51 8.98
CA TYR A 177 -10.49 4.84 9.54
C TYR A 177 -10.12 4.24 10.89
N THR A 178 -10.84 4.68 11.92
CA THR A 178 -10.53 4.32 13.30
C THR A 178 -10.93 2.89 13.61
N GLY A 179 -9.98 2.06 14.03
CA GLY A 179 -10.23 0.65 14.35
C GLY A 179 -10.02 -0.30 13.17
N ASP A 180 -10.04 0.21 11.95
CA ASP A 180 -9.83 -0.60 10.75
C ASP A 180 -8.39 -1.08 10.63
N ARG A 181 -8.27 -2.26 10.03
CA ARG A 181 -6.99 -2.90 9.71
C ARG A 181 -6.59 -2.63 8.26
N HIS A 182 -5.99 -3.60 7.59
CA HIS A 182 -5.37 -3.39 6.29
C HIS A 182 -6.36 -3.27 5.13
N GLU A 183 -7.40 -4.10 5.11
CA GLU A 183 -8.40 -4.13 4.04
C GLU A 183 -9.65 -3.34 4.41
N ILE A 184 -9.56 -2.02 4.40
CA ILE A 184 -10.67 -1.11 4.78
C ILE A 184 -11.95 -1.30 3.94
N LEU A 185 -11.85 -1.82 2.71
CA LEU A 185 -13.01 -2.15 1.88
C LEU A 185 -13.71 -3.45 2.31
N ASN A 186 -13.13 -4.18 3.27
CA ASN A 186 -13.62 -5.45 3.80
C ASN A 186 -13.80 -5.40 5.34
N GLU A 187 -13.85 -4.20 5.90
CA GLU A 187 -14.18 -3.99 7.31
C GLU A 187 -15.70 -3.92 7.53
N SER A 188 -16.12 -3.96 8.78
CA SER A 188 -17.55 -3.93 9.13
C SER A 188 -18.24 -2.60 8.79
N ASP A 189 -17.52 -1.52 8.72
CA ASP A 189 -17.96 -0.17 8.36
C ASP A 189 -17.62 0.24 6.92
N ARG A 190 -17.30 -0.73 6.05
CA ARG A 190 -16.90 -0.53 4.65
C ARG A 190 -17.81 0.39 3.83
N GLU A 191 -19.10 0.44 4.15
CA GLU A 191 -20.04 1.33 3.45
C GLU A 191 -19.62 2.80 3.60
N GLN A 192 -19.18 3.21 4.80
CA GLN A 192 -18.62 4.55 5.02
C GLN A 192 -17.37 4.77 4.16
N VAL A 193 -16.53 3.75 4.03
CA VAL A 193 -15.32 3.85 3.18
C VAL A 193 -15.71 4.01 1.70
N TYR A 194 -16.72 3.29 1.25
CA TYR A 194 -17.22 3.42 -0.14
C TYR A 194 -17.77 4.82 -0.41
N ASP A 195 -18.56 5.34 0.51
CA ASP A 195 -19.15 6.69 0.40
C ASP A 195 -18.05 7.76 0.36
N ASP A 196 -17.09 7.72 1.29
CA ASP A 196 -15.96 8.67 1.34
C ASP A 196 -15.12 8.63 0.05
N LEU A 197 -14.85 7.43 -0.49
CA LEU A 197 -14.12 7.28 -1.74
C LEU A 197 -14.92 7.80 -2.94
N PHE A 198 -16.23 7.54 -2.97
CA PHE A 198 -17.12 8.02 -4.02
C PHE A 198 -17.21 9.54 -4.00
N GLU A 199 -17.40 10.15 -2.83
CA GLU A 199 -17.43 11.61 -2.67
C GLU A 199 -16.11 12.24 -3.13
N TRP A 200 -14.97 11.66 -2.74
CA TRP A 200 -13.67 12.14 -3.19
C TRP A 200 -13.54 12.07 -4.71
N LEU A 201 -13.92 10.95 -5.33
CA LEU A 201 -13.88 10.77 -6.79
C LEU A 201 -14.81 11.77 -7.48
N ALA A 202 -16.05 11.92 -7.02
CA ALA A 202 -17.04 12.84 -7.59
C ALA A 202 -16.54 14.28 -7.57
N GLY A 203 -16.00 14.74 -6.44
CA GLY A 203 -15.46 16.10 -6.30
C GLY A 203 -14.26 16.39 -7.22
N HIS A 204 -13.56 15.33 -7.70
CA HIS A 204 -12.42 15.50 -8.61
C HIS A 204 -12.76 15.22 -10.09
N MET A 205 -13.96 14.69 -10.37
CA MET A 205 -14.46 14.57 -11.76
C MET A 205 -14.87 15.94 -12.34
N GLU A 206 -15.47 16.80 -11.55
CA GLU A 206 -16.02 18.08 -11.98
C GLU A 206 -14.93 19.14 -12.28
N ASN A 207 -13.78 19.05 -11.64
CA ASN A 207 -12.71 20.05 -11.74
C ASN A 207 -11.93 20.05 -13.08
N LYS A 208 -12.31 19.25 -14.09
CA LYS A 208 -11.65 19.20 -15.41
C LYS A 208 -12.55 19.60 -16.58
N VAL A 209 -13.70 20.19 -16.33
CA VAL A 209 -14.64 20.69 -17.36
C VAL A 209 -14.42 22.18 -17.69
N LEU A 210 -13.32 22.80 -17.23
CA LEU A 210 -12.94 24.18 -17.58
C LEU A 210 -11.67 24.23 -18.42
#